data_46731c713f069137ab24549111d8e5f7
#
_entry.id   46731c713f069137ab24549111d8e5f7
#
_cell.length_a   1.000
_cell.length_b   1.000
_cell.length_c   1.000
_cell.angle_alpha   90.00
_cell.angle_beta   90.00
_cell.angle_gamma   90.00
#
_symmetry.space_group_name_H-M   'P 1'
#
loop_
_entity.id
_entity.type
_entity.pdbx_description
1 polymer ?
#
loop_
_entity_poly.entity_id
_entity_poly.type
_entity_poly.pdbx_seq_one_letter_code
_entity_poly.pdbx_strand_id
1 'polypeptide(L)'
;MNEINNSNLEFRKIKSLKFLYEVNENGTIIRNVKSKKQLKIKLDFHHSEKGYYTTFVRIGGRRPDARTIRVPIHKVVAECWLGDKPDGLEIDHIDRNSHNNHYTNLRYVTRSEQMKNRDHTNISATGRQNILAHIESIKKPVRIIGLGQDLVLESIAECARYLSNIYGKTSEHFRAKLKAKRSHIYDYDIIYF
;
A
#
# COMPACT_ATOMS: atom_id res chain seq x y z
N MET A 1 -36.69 6.96 -1.03
CA MET A 1 -35.61 7.51 -0.16
C MET A 1 -35.79 6.85 1.20
N ASN A 2 -34.98 5.88 1.53
CA ASN A 2 -35.03 5.20 2.84
C ASN A 2 -34.43 6.13 3.87
N GLU A 3 -35.23 6.70 4.74
CA GLU A 3 -34.76 7.35 5.96
C GLU A 3 -34.09 6.28 6.81
N ILE A 4 -32.75 6.34 6.88
CA ILE A 4 -31.99 5.54 7.83
C ILE A 4 -32.38 6.04 9.22
N ASN A 5 -33.11 5.21 9.97
CA ASN A 5 -33.51 5.47 11.35
C ASN A 5 -32.23 5.71 12.18
N ASN A 6 -31.92 6.97 12.45
CA ASN A 6 -30.73 7.42 13.20
C ASN A 6 -30.79 7.11 14.71
N SER A 7 -31.81 6.40 15.17
CA SER A 7 -32.11 6.21 16.61
C SER A 7 -31.20 5.19 17.31
N ASN A 8 -30.37 4.44 16.61
CA ASN A 8 -29.56 3.35 17.20
C ASN A 8 -28.07 3.40 16.87
N LEU A 9 -27.55 4.55 16.40
CA LEU A 9 -26.12 4.66 16.09
C LEU A 9 -25.30 4.93 17.36
N GLU A 10 -24.32 4.09 17.63
CA GLU A 10 -23.35 4.32 18.70
C GLU A 10 -22.38 5.45 18.29
N PHE A 11 -22.12 6.39 19.20
CA PHE A 11 -21.17 7.47 19.00
C PHE A 11 -20.07 7.41 20.05
N ARG A 12 -18.82 7.54 19.61
CA ARG A 12 -17.66 7.62 20.50
C ARG A 12 -16.91 8.93 20.33
N LYS A 13 -16.44 9.50 21.45
CA LYS A 13 -15.66 10.75 21.47
C LYS A 13 -14.25 10.50 20.95
N ILE A 14 -13.76 11.37 20.09
CA ILE A 14 -12.48 11.26 19.42
C ILE A 14 -11.39 11.89 20.32
N LYS A 15 -10.47 11.04 20.83
CA LYS A 15 -9.38 11.43 21.74
C LYS A 15 -8.39 12.38 21.07
N SER A 16 -7.96 12.11 19.85
CA SER A 16 -7.04 12.94 19.08
C SER A 16 -7.57 14.35 18.80
N LEU A 17 -8.90 14.52 18.84
CA LEU A 17 -9.58 15.81 18.74
C LEU A 17 -9.98 16.40 20.11
N LYS A 18 -9.26 16.03 21.17
CA LYS A 18 -9.49 16.51 22.56
C LYS A 18 -10.93 16.32 23.04
N PHE A 19 -11.59 15.23 22.59
CA PHE A 19 -12.98 14.89 22.93
C PHE A 19 -14.03 15.95 22.55
N LEU A 20 -13.67 16.90 21.66
CA LEU A 20 -14.59 17.94 21.18
C LEU A 20 -15.57 17.43 20.13
N TYR A 21 -15.25 16.32 19.50
CA TYR A 21 -16.02 15.70 18.43
C TYR A 21 -16.28 14.22 18.74
N GLU A 22 -17.37 13.71 18.21
CA GLU A 22 -17.74 12.30 18.27
C GLU A 22 -18.06 11.78 16.88
N VAL A 23 -17.81 10.51 16.62
CA VAL A 23 -18.04 9.84 15.34
C VAL A 23 -18.87 8.58 15.58
N ASN A 24 -19.66 8.17 14.61
CA ASN A 24 -20.41 6.92 14.66
C ASN A 24 -19.57 5.75 14.10
N GLU A 25 -20.00 4.53 14.38
CA GLU A 25 -19.32 3.27 14.07
C GLU A 25 -18.93 3.06 12.60
N ASN A 26 -19.72 3.60 11.66
CA ASN A 26 -19.49 3.48 10.23
C ASN A 26 -18.83 4.72 9.61
N GLY A 27 -18.53 5.75 10.41
CA GLY A 27 -17.87 6.97 9.93
C GLY A 27 -18.70 7.86 9.02
N THR A 28 -20.02 7.67 8.97
CA THR A 28 -20.91 8.50 8.11
C THR A 28 -21.30 9.81 8.79
N ILE A 29 -21.22 9.89 10.11
CA ILE A 29 -21.56 11.07 10.88
C ILE A 29 -20.42 11.41 11.84
N ILE A 30 -19.92 12.62 11.74
CA ILE A 30 -19.03 13.24 12.72
C ILE A 30 -19.67 14.54 13.19
N ARG A 31 -19.74 14.77 14.49
CA ARG A 31 -20.41 15.95 15.04
C ARG A 31 -19.71 16.50 16.28
N ASN A 32 -19.92 17.76 16.53
CA ASN A 32 -19.43 18.38 17.76
C ASN A 32 -20.21 17.87 18.99
N VAL A 33 -19.51 17.51 20.06
CA VAL A 33 -20.11 16.92 21.27
C VAL A 33 -21.12 17.85 21.94
N LYS A 34 -20.80 19.16 22.04
CA LYS A 34 -21.64 20.15 22.73
C LYS A 34 -22.80 20.62 21.87
N SER A 35 -22.51 21.12 20.67
CA SER A 35 -23.52 21.74 19.80
C SER A 35 -24.32 20.73 18.97
N LYS A 36 -23.90 19.47 18.95
CA LYS A 36 -24.45 18.40 18.09
C LYS A 36 -24.43 18.73 16.58
N LYS A 37 -23.78 19.83 16.20
CA LYS A 37 -23.63 20.22 14.79
C LYS A 37 -22.79 19.19 14.04
N GLN A 38 -23.36 18.61 12.99
CA GLN A 38 -22.67 17.69 12.10
C GLN A 38 -21.67 18.43 11.21
N LEU A 39 -20.54 17.78 10.94
CA LEU A 39 -19.53 18.25 10.01
C LEU A 39 -19.76 17.68 8.63
N LYS A 40 -19.44 18.45 7.60
CA LYS A 40 -19.51 17.98 6.22
C LYS A 40 -18.36 17.02 5.94
N ILE A 41 -18.68 15.79 5.55
CA ILE A 41 -17.73 14.78 5.07
C ILE A 41 -17.63 14.94 3.55
N LYS A 42 -16.40 14.91 3.03
CA LYS A 42 -16.10 15.02 1.61
C LYS A 42 -15.17 13.88 1.19
N LEU A 43 -15.34 13.42 -0.04
CA LEU A 43 -14.39 12.53 -0.68
C LEU A 43 -13.19 13.37 -1.13
N ASP A 44 -11.98 12.89 -0.82
CA ASP A 44 -10.73 13.58 -1.08
C ASP A 44 -9.77 12.64 -1.81
N PHE A 45 -9.32 13.05 -2.98
CA PHE A 45 -8.47 12.27 -3.89
C PHE A 45 -6.98 12.60 -3.77
N HIS A 46 -6.58 13.44 -2.81
CA HIS A 46 -5.20 13.95 -2.72
C HIS A 46 -4.12 12.86 -2.58
N HIS A 47 -4.46 11.71 -2.00
CA HIS A 47 -3.50 10.62 -1.73
C HIS A 47 -3.88 9.28 -2.38
N SER A 48 -4.97 9.22 -3.15
CA SER A 48 -5.45 7.99 -3.76
C SER A 48 -6.41 8.30 -4.89
N GLU A 49 -6.30 7.59 -6.00
CA GLU A 49 -7.27 7.68 -7.12
C GLU A 49 -8.69 7.28 -6.70
N LYS A 50 -8.83 6.38 -5.72
CA LYS A 50 -10.13 5.98 -5.15
C LYS A 50 -10.66 6.99 -4.14
N GLY A 51 -9.83 7.90 -3.64
CA GLY A 51 -10.16 8.87 -2.61
C GLY A 51 -10.38 8.27 -1.22
N TYR A 52 -10.43 9.16 -0.24
CA TYR A 52 -10.78 8.85 1.15
C TYR A 52 -11.80 9.85 1.66
N TYR A 53 -12.75 9.41 2.48
CA TYR A 53 -13.62 10.34 3.18
C TYR A 53 -12.85 11.12 4.24
N THR A 54 -12.97 12.45 4.18
CA THR A 54 -12.32 13.39 5.09
C THR A 54 -13.30 14.47 5.55
N THR A 55 -12.99 15.07 6.68
CA THR A 55 -13.66 16.27 7.17
C THR A 55 -12.67 17.29 7.67
N PHE A 56 -13.13 18.53 7.83
CA PHE A 56 -12.33 19.60 8.43
C PHE A 56 -12.88 19.93 9.81
N VAL A 57 -12.05 19.84 10.81
CA VAL A 57 -12.38 20.17 12.19
C VAL A 57 -11.62 21.39 12.66
N ARG A 58 -12.30 22.24 13.42
CA ARG A 58 -11.66 23.38 14.07
C ARG A 58 -11.22 22.96 15.46
N ILE A 59 -9.93 23.12 15.74
CA ILE A 59 -9.32 22.90 17.06
C ILE A 59 -8.71 24.20 17.57
N GLY A 60 -8.60 24.34 18.90
CA GLY A 60 -8.18 25.56 19.56
C GLY A 60 -9.35 26.48 19.90
N GLY A 61 -9.08 27.54 20.64
CA GLY A 61 -10.05 28.49 21.13
C GLY A 61 -10.39 29.59 20.13
N ARG A 62 -10.28 30.86 20.58
CA ARG A 62 -10.39 32.07 19.74
C ARG A 62 -9.07 32.30 18.98
N ARG A 63 -9.12 33.12 17.88
CA ARG A 63 -7.89 33.53 17.21
C ARG A 63 -6.93 34.19 18.22
N PRO A 64 -5.58 34.00 18.11
CA PRO A 64 -4.86 33.35 17.01
C PRO A 64 -4.76 31.80 17.09
N ASP A 65 -5.14 31.13 18.18
CA ASP A 65 -4.88 29.70 18.44
C ASP A 65 -5.80 28.74 17.66
N ALA A 66 -6.88 29.28 17.10
CA ALA A 66 -7.81 28.45 16.34
C ALA A 66 -7.20 28.03 14.99
N ARG A 67 -7.13 26.73 14.75
CA ARG A 67 -6.71 26.16 13.48
C ARG A 67 -7.72 25.14 12.97
N THR A 68 -7.79 25.02 11.65
CA THR A 68 -8.59 23.97 10.99
C THR A 68 -7.65 22.89 10.51
N ILE A 69 -7.93 21.65 10.89
CA ILE A 69 -7.17 20.48 10.46
C ILE A 69 -8.05 19.57 9.61
N ARG A 70 -7.43 18.91 8.63
CA ARG A 70 -8.05 17.87 7.84
C ARG A 70 -7.97 16.55 8.59
N VAL A 71 -9.08 15.83 8.68
CA VAL A 71 -9.21 14.59 9.43
C VAL A 71 -9.76 13.49 8.52
N PRO A 72 -8.98 12.46 8.18
CA PRO A 72 -9.48 11.27 7.51
C PRO A 72 -10.42 10.47 8.41
N ILE A 73 -11.59 10.08 7.90
CA ILE A 73 -12.65 9.45 8.69
C ILE A 73 -12.22 8.08 9.21
N HIS A 74 -11.60 7.23 8.38
CA HIS A 74 -11.12 5.91 8.81
C HIS A 74 -10.17 5.97 10.02
N LYS A 75 -9.36 7.05 10.14
CA LYS A 75 -8.43 7.21 11.26
C LYS A 75 -9.15 7.42 12.58
N VAL A 76 -10.17 8.27 12.59
CA VAL A 76 -10.92 8.54 13.83
C VAL A 76 -11.87 7.40 14.19
N VAL A 77 -12.40 6.67 13.22
CA VAL A 77 -13.18 5.47 13.49
C VAL A 77 -12.27 4.39 14.09
N ALA A 78 -11.11 4.12 13.48
CA ALA A 78 -10.15 3.15 14.01
C ALA A 78 -9.72 3.52 15.44
N GLU A 79 -9.36 4.78 15.69
CA GLU A 79 -9.02 5.27 17.04
C GLU A 79 -10.13 4.98 18.06
N CYS A 80 -11.39 5.22 17.70
CA CYS A 80 -12.52 5.08 18.61
C CYS A 80 -12.92 3.63 18.89
N TRP A 81 -12.79 2.71 17.93
CA TRP A 81 -13.29 1.33 18.03
C TRP A 81 -12.20 0.27 18.16
N LEU A 82 -11.03 0.51 17.55
CA LEU A 82 -9.90 -0.43 17.63
C LEU A 82 -8.87 -0.01 18.69
N GLY A 83 -9.01 1.21 19.24
CA GLY A 83 -8.08 1.76 20.22
C GLY A 83 -6.90 2.52 19.58
N ASP A 84 -5.93 2.90 20.42
CA ASP A 84 -4.75 3.66 19.97
C ASP A 84 -3.96 2.84 18.95
N LYS A 85 -3.57 3.47 17.84
CA LYS A 85 -2.78 2.83 16.79
C LYS A 85 -1.40 2.42 17.32
N PRO A 86 -1.03 1.13 17.30
CA PRO A 86 0.31 0.71 17.68
C PRO A 86 1.38 1.30 16.75
N ASP A 87 2.57 1.54 17.30
CA ASP A 87 3.69 2.05 16.52
C ASP A 87 4.08 1.09 15.39
N GLY A 88 4.42 1.66 14.23
CA GLY A 88 4.82 0.89 13.05
C GLY A 88 3.67 0.22 12.30
N LEU A 89 2.43 0.24 12.81
CA LEU A 89 1.27 -0.30 12.08
C LEU A 89 0.56 0.78 11.26
N GLU A 90 -0.13 0.34 10.22
CA GLU A 90 -0.94 1.15 9.32
C GLU A 90 -2.42 0.74 9.44
N ILE A 91 -3.35 1.64 9.09
CA ILE A 91 -4.77 1.30 9.01
C ILE A 91 -5.06 0.74 7.62
N ASP A 92 -5.70 -0.43 7.57
CA ASP A 92 -6.04 -1.13 6.34
C ASP A 92 -7.55 -1.40 6.29
N HIS A 93 -8.14 -1.30 5.07
CA HIS A 93 -9.52 -1.69 4.81
C HIS A 93 -9.53 -3.16 4.36
N ILE A 94 -10.15 -4.04 5.14
CA ILE A 94 -10.15 -5.50 4.91
C ILE A 94 -10.70 -5.84 3.53
N ASP A 95 -11.79 -5.17 3.13
CA ASP A 95 -12.45 -5.35 1.83
C ASP A 95 -11.79 -4.58 0.67
N ARG A 96 -10.67 -3.86 0.92
CA ARG A 96 -9.97 -2.99 -0.06
C ARG A 96 -10.81 -1.81 -0.57
N ASN A 97 -11.92 -1.50 0.07
CA ASN A 97 -12.78 -0.37 -0.26
C ASN A 97 -12.52 0.79 0.72
N SER A 98 -11.79 1.80 0.28
CA SER A 98 -11.46 3.00 1.07
C SER A 98 -12.68 3.82 1.50
N HIS A 99 -13.86 3.53 0.98
CA HIS A 99 -15.11 4.21 1.31
C HIS A 99 -15.90 3.51 2.43
N ASN A 100 -15.60 2.24 2.72
CA ASN A 100 -16.23 1.49 3.79
C ASN A 100 -15.48 1.68 5.10
N ASN A 101 -15.82 2.71 5.84
CA ASN A 101 -15.15 3.08 7.10
C ASN A 101 -15.78 2.43 8.34
N HIS A 102 -16.66 1.44 8.19
CA HIS A 102 -17.19 0.71 9.33
C HIS A 102 -16.04 0.05 10.12
N TYR A 103 -16.05 0.14 11.45
CA TYR A 103 -14.92 -0.31 12.26
C TYR A 103 -14.58 -1.79 12.09
N THR A 104 -15.58 -2.65 11.81
CA THR A 104 -15.34 -4.08 11.53
C THR A 104 -14.57 -4.34 10.24
N ASN A 105 -14.55 -3.35 9.33
CA ASN A 105 -13.78 -3.40 8.10
C ASN A 105 -12.39 -2.76 8.22
N LEU A 106 -12.06 -2.21 9.39
CA LEU A 106 -10.75 -1.59 9.65
C LEU A 106 -9.89 -2.49 10.52
N ARG A 107 -8.60 -2.49 10.29
CA ARG A 107 -7.62 -3.20 11.11
C ARG A 107 -6.28 -2.48 11.11
N TYR A 108 -5.46 -2.76 12.12
CA TYR A 108 -4.06 -2.35 12.16
C TYR A 108 -3.20 -3.48 11.59
N VAL A 109 -2.34 -3.16 10.63
CA VAL A 109 -1.47 -4.10 9.92
C VAL A 109 -0.06 -3.56 9.76
N THR A 110 0.90 -4.44 9.60
CA THR A 110 2.25 -4.06 9.18
C THR A 110 2.24 -3.59 7.72
N ARG A 111 3.27 -2.84 7.33
CA ARG A 111 3.46 -2.42 5.94
C ARG A 111 3.47 -3.60 4.97
N SER A 112 4.07 -4.73 5.38
CA SER A 112 4.13 -5.96 4.57
C SER A 112 2.75 -6.56 4.34
N GLU A 113 1.92 -6.64 5.38
CA GLU A 113 0.53 -7.13 5.29
C GLU A 113 -0.33 -6.22 4.43
N GLN A 114 -0.21 -4.88 4.60
CA GLN A 114 -0.92 -3.91 3.79
C GLN A 114 -0.57 -4.06 2.30
N MET A 115 0.72 -4.29 1.98
CA MET A 115 1.14 -4.53 0.60
C MET A 115 0.56 -5.82 0.02
N LYS A 116 0.42 -6.89 0.82
CA LYS A 116 -0.25 -8.14 0.39
C LYS A 116 -1.74 -7.95 0.17
N ASN A 117 -2.39 -7.07 0.94
CA ASN A 117 -3.82 -6.77 0.77
C ASN A 117 -4.10 -5.86 -0.43
N ARG A 118 -3.09 -5.26 -1.06
CA ARG A 118 -3.30 -4.45 -2.26
C ARG A 118 -3.81 -5.32 -3.42
N ASP A 119 -4.80 -4.78 -4.12
CA ASP A 119 -5.24 -5.36 -5.39
C ASP A 119 -4.20 -5.02 -6.47
N HIS A 120 -3.43 -6.03 -6.89
CA HIS A 120 -2.43 -5.90 -7.95
C HIS A 120 -3.04 -6.07 -9.35
N THR A 121 -4.33 -6.37 -9.48
CA THR A 121 -5.00 -6.55 -10.78
C THR A 121 -5.28 -5.23 -11.49
N ASN A 122 -5.31 -4.11 -10.76
CA ASN A 122 -5.61 -2.77 -11.28
C ASN A 122 -4.38 -1.93 -11.64
N ILE A 123 -3.29 -2.58 -12.06
CA ILE A 123 -2.21 -1.82 -12.72
C ILE A 123 -2.75 -1.35 -14.07
N SER A 124 -2.85 -0.03 -14.27
CA SER A 124 -3.28 0.54 -15.55
C SER A 124 -2.45 0.00 -16.72
N ALA A 125 -3.00 -0.01 -17.92
CA ALA A 125 -2.25 -0.44 -19.11
C ALA A 125 -0.91 0.31 -19.23
N THR A 126 -0.92 1.62 -18.97
CA THR A 126 0.28 2.47 -18.91
C THR A 126 1.23 2.06 -17.78
N GLY A 127 0.72 1.72 -16.60
CA GLY A 127 1.53 1.22 -15.49
C GLY A 127 2.18 -0.12 -15.82
N ARG A 128 1.48 -1.01 -16.49
CA ARG A 128 2.05 -2.28 -17.00
C ARG A 128 3.12 -2.05 -18.04
N GLN A 129 2.88 -1.15 -18.99
CA GLN A 129 3.90 -0.77 -19.99
C GLN A 129 5.15 -0.17 -19.36
N ASN A 130 5.00 0.73 -18.39
CA ASN A 130 6.14 1.31 -17.67
C ASN A 130 6.95 0.28 -16.89
N ILE A 131 6.27 -0.70 -16.26
CA ILE A 131 6.94 -1.81 -15.57
C ILE A 131 7.69 -2.68 -16.58
N LEU A 132 7.08 -3.02 -17.72
CA LEU A 132 7.70 -3.81 -18.77
C LEU A 132 8.90 -3.07 -19.38
N ALA A 133 8.76 -1.78 -19.68
CA ALA A 133 9.85 -0.96 -20.17
C ALA A 133 11.02 -0.86 -19.18
N HIS A 134 10.70 -0.72 -17.89
CA HIS A 134 11.72 -0.75 -16.85
C HIS A 134 12.41 -2.12 -16.75
N ILE A 135 11.67 -3.21 -16.79
CA ILE A 135 12.24 -4.57 -16.80
C ILE A 135 13.16 -4.74 -18.00
N GLU A 136 12.73 -4.27 -19.18
CA GLU A 136 13.54 -4.33 -20.39
C GLU A 136 14.82 -3.51 -20.26
N SER A 137 14.73 -2.29 -19.72
CA SER A 137 15.89 -1.38 -19.54
C SER A 137 16.95 -1.91 -18.55
N ILE A 138 16.55 -2.79 -17.61
CA ILE A 138 17.48 -3.40 -16.64
C ILE A 138 17.93 -4.81 -17.04
N LYS A 139 17.40 -5.38 -18.13
CA LYS A 139 17.92 -6.61 -18.67
C LYS A 139 19.39 -6.42 -19.07
N LYS A 140 20.22 -7.28 -18.59
CA LYS A 140 21.64 -7.35 -18.94
C LYS A 140 21.86 -8.68 -19.67
N PRO A 141 21.94 -8.66 -21.00
CA PRO A 141 22.20 -9.87 -21.76
C PRO A 141 23.57 -10.45 -21.37
N VAL A 142 23.66 -11.75 -21.47
CA VAL A 142 24.87 -12.50 -21.15
C VAL A 142 25.09 -13.50 -22.27
N ARG A 143 26.26 -13.47 -22.91
CA ARG A 143 26.67 -14.48 -23.86
C ARG A 143 27.46 -15.56 -23.13
N ILE A 144 27.15 -16.80 -23.39
CA ILE A 144 27.88 -17.96 -22.85
C ILE A 144 28.40 -18.81 -24.01
N ILE A 145 29.67 -19.18 -23.91
CA ILE A 145 30.35 -19.99 -24.91
C ILE A 145 30.96 -21.19 -24.21
N GLY A 146 30.62 -22.37 -24.65
CA GLY A 146 31.17 -23.62 -24.09
C GLY A 146 30.40 -24.84 -24.53
N LEU A 147 30.95 -26.03 -24.33
CA LEU A 147 30.38 -27.32 -24.74
C LEU A 147 29.86 -27.36 -26.19
N GLY A 148 30.56 -26.64 -27.11
CA GLY A 148 30.15 -26.52 -28.50
C GLY A 148 28.95 -25.61 -28.76
N GLN A 149 28.54 -24.81 -27.76
CA GLN A 149 27.42 -23.87 -27.86
C GLN A 149 27.89 -22.43 -27.71
N ASP A 150 27.19 -21.53 -28.41
CA ASP A 150 27.38 -20.07 -28.32
C ASP A 150 25.98 -19.46 -28.22
N LEU A 151 25.59 -19.03 -27.04
CA LEU A 151 24.24 -18.57 -26.72
C LEU A 151 24.25 -17.18 -26.12
N VAL A 152 23.34 -16.33 -26.61
CA VAL A 152 23.04 -15.03 -25.99
C VAL A 152 21.71 -15.16 -25.24
N LEU A 153 21.77 -14.99 -23.92
CA LEU A 153 20.63 -15.04 -23.04
C LEU A 153 20.26 -13.64 -22.59
N GLU A 154 18.97 -13.32 -22.58
CA GLU A 154 18.45 -11.96 -22.39
C GLU A 154 18.76 -11.37 -21.01
N SER A 155 19.07 -12.22 -20.03
CA SER A 155 19.31 -11.76 -18.67
C SER A 155 20.19 -12.71 -17.86
N ILE A 156 20.82 -12.17 -16.82
CA ILE A 156 21.50 -12.96 -15.78
C ILE A 156 20.59 -14.03 -15.16
N ALA A 157 19.27 -13.74 -15.03
CA ALA A 157 18.34 -14.68 -14.45
C ALA A 157 18.07 -15.89 -15.37
N GLU A 158 18.01 -15.65 -16.66
CA GLU A 158 17.85 -16.70 -17.68
C GLU A 158 19.12 -17.55 -17.79
N CYS A 159 20.29 -16.91 -17.80
CA CYS A 159 21.56 -17.62 -17.77
C CYS A 159 21.70 -18.50 -16.53
N ALA A 160 21.29 -18.03 -15.37
CA ALA A 160 21.33 -18.82 -14.14
C ALA A 160 20.39 -20.04 -14.19
N ARG A 161 19.20 -19.90 -14.81
CA ARG A 161 18.28 -21.04 -15.03
C ARG A 161 18.83 -22.05 -16.03
N TYR A 162 19.41 -21.57 -17.11
CA TYR A 162 20.05 -22.42 -18.11
C TYR A 162 21.16 -23.28 -17.49
N LEU A 163 22.10 -22.65 -16.78
CA LEU A 163 23.17 -23.36 -16.08
C LEU A 163 22.66 -24.28 -14.97
N SER A 164 21.57 -23.91 -14.29
CA SER A 164 20.89 -24.74 -13.28
C SER A 164 20.40 -26.06 -13.87
N ASN A 165 19.80 -26.01 -15.05
CA ASN A 165 19.30 -27.19 -15.75
C ASN A 165 20.44 -28.12 -16.20
N ILE A 166 21.57 -27.57 -16.61
CA ILE A 166 22.73 -28.38 -17.07
C ILE A 166 23.42 -29.06 -15.89
N TYR A 167 23.69 -28.30 -14.81
CA TYR A 167 24.54 -28.78 -13.73
C TYR A 167 23.81 -29.27 -12.49
N GLY A 168 22.47 -29.25 -12.48
CA GLY A 168 21.65 -29.73 -11.34
C GLY A 168 21.84 -28.93 -10.04
N LYS A 169 22.41 -27.71 -10.12
CA LYS A 169 22.54 -26.79 -8.99
C LYS A 169 21.42 -25.77 -8.99
N THR A 170 21.13 -25.13 -7.86
CA THR A 170 20.08 -24.12 -7.78
C THR A 170 20.38 -22.89 -8.65
N SER A 171 19.37 -22.26 -9.21
CA SER A 171 19.53 -21.02 -10.00
C SER A 171 20.13 -19.87 -9.16
N GLU A 172 19.92 -19.85 -7.85
CA GLU A 172 20.54 -18.88 -6.95
C GLU A 172 22.05 -19.04 -6.85
N HIS A 173 22.53 -20.29 -6.86
CA HIS A 173 23.97 -20.56 -6.88
C HIS A 173 24.63 -19.91 -8.11
N PHE A 174 24.02 -20.02 -9.29
CA PHE A 174 24.54 -19.40 -10.51
C PHE A 174 24.34 -17.89 -10.53
N ARG A 175 23.19 -17.38 -10.03
CA ARG A 175 22.95 -15.93 -9.90
C ARG A 175 24.04 -15.23 -9.09
N ALA A 176 24.48 -15.83 -7.99
CA ALA A 176 25.55 -15.26 -7.17
C ALA A 176 26.86 -15.14 -7.96
N LYS A 177 27.25 -16.19 -8.71
CA LYS A 177 28.44 -16.20 -9.55
C LYS A 177 28.37 -15.18 -10.69
N LEU A 178 27.22 -15.08 -11.38
CA LEU A 178 26.99 -14.15 -12.47
C LEU A 178 26.96 -12.69 -11.99
N LYS A 179 26.34 -12.41 -10.83
CA LYS A 179 26.38 -11.07 -10.21
C LYS A 179 27.78 -10.65 -9.80
N ALA A 180 28.62 -11.60 -9.43
CA ALA A 180 30.04 -11.35 -9.14
C ALA A 180 30.90 -11.17 -10.43
N LYS A 181 30.24 -11.13 -11.61
CA LYS A 181 30.85 -10.95 -12.94
C LYS A 181 32.02 -11.90 -13.19
N ARG A 182 31.87 -13.16 -12.83
CA ARG A 182 32.86 -14.18 -13.17
C ARG A 182 32.88 -14.42 -14.68
N SER A 183 34.06 -14.36 -15.28
CA SER A 183 34.24 -14.59 -16.73
C SER A 183 34.20 -16.07 -17.12
N HIS A 184 34.24 -16.95 -16.15
CA HIS A 184 34.20 -18.40 -16.39
C HIS A 184 33.37 -19.09 -15.29
N ILE A 185 32.43 -19.94 -15.71
CA ILE A 185 31.61 -20.74 -14.80
C ILE A 185 31.51 -22.16 -15.34
N TYR A 186 32.16 -23.10 -14.69
CA TYR A 186 32.33 -24.48 -15.13
C TYR A 186 32.88 -24.53 -16.56
N ASP A 187 32.19 -25.15 -17.50
CA ASP A 187 32.61 -25.35 -18.88
C ASP A 187 32.23 -24.20 -19.82
N TYR A 188 31.82 -23.07 -19.27
CA TYR A 188 31.36 -21.91 -20.05
C TYR A 188 32.14 -20.64 -19.75
N ASP A 189 32.58 -19.96 -20.81
CA ASP A 189 33.02 -18.56 -20.76
C ASP A 189 31.81 -17.63 -20.77
N ILE A 190 31.84 -16.61 -19.94
CA ILE A 190 30.73 -15.67 -19.70
C ILE A 190 31.13 -14.29 -20.14
N ILE A 191 30.41 -13.74 -21.10
CA ILE A 191 30.60 -12.39 -21.61
C ILE A 191 29.38 -11.54 -21.23
N TYR A 192 29.61 -10.43 -20.57
CA TYR A 192 28.58 -9.48 -20.13
C TYR A 192 28.56 -8.29 -21.08
N PHE A 193 27.36 -7.84 -21.45
CA PHE A 193 27.12 -6.65 -22.27
C PHE A 193 26.77 -5.43 -21.45
#